data_fbab6b65f9f25248002622f8d3728000
#
_entry.id   fbab6b65f9f25248002622f8d3728000
#
_cell.length_a   1.000
_cell.length_b   1.000
_cell.length_c   1.000
_cell.angle_alpha   90.00
_cell.angle_beta   90.00
_cell.angle_gamma   90.00
#
_symmetry.space_group_name_H-M   'P 1'
#
loop_
_entity.id
_entity.type
_entity.pdbx_description
1 polymer ?
#
loop_
_entity_poly.entity_id
_entity_poly.type
_entity_poly.pdbx_seq_one_letter_code
_entity_poly.pdbx_strand_id
1 'polypeptide(L)'
;PEIYEAEVERYGNRTISGFLRMVGAEMPLQSDQVIWSEQNRLHISYEAVASDQVATLTLPAGHVIVPNMTLVITDPSKPASEKVIVASVTNTTAVVYPYQAADLSGLAATGLKVFVYGSEFAKGTTGSTANITPSFTQFSNSPIIIKDKYSISGSDTAQIGWVEVATEAG
;
A
#
# COMPACT_ATOMS: atom_id res chain seq x y z
N PRO A 1 21.54 26.81 -3.11
CA PRO A 1 20.49 26.70 -2.11
C PRO A 1 19.39 27.76 -2.31
N GLU A 2 19.75 28.99 -2.61
CA GLU A 2 18.80 30.11 -2.79
C GLU A 2 17.83 29.92 -3.99
N ILE A 3 18.29 29.26 -5.05
CA ILE A 3 17.46 28.95 -6.24
C ILE A 3 16.30 28.01 -5.87
N TYR A 4 16.55 27.08 -4.97
CA TYR A 4 15.54 26.12 -4.54
C TYR A 4 14.46 26.76 -3.66
N GLU A 5 14.81 27.69 -2.77
CA GLU A 5 13.83 28.41 -1.97
C GLU A 5 12.91 29.25 -2.86
N ALA A 6 13.47 30.00 -3.81
CA ALA A 6 12.68 30.79 -4.75
C ALA A 6 11.77 29.93 -5.66
N GLU A 7 12.23 28.73 -6.02
CA GLU A 7 11.44 27.78 -6.79
C GLU A 7 10.31 27.17 -5.96
N VAL A 8 10.54 26.79 -4.73
CA VAL A 8 9.52 26.29 -3.81
C VAL A 8 8.50 27.38 -3.49
N GLU A 9 8.92 28.60 -3.26
CA GLU A 9 8.06 29.75 -3.00
C GLU A 9 7.15 30.07 -4.20
N ARG A 10 7.68 30.00 -5.41
CA ARG A 10 6.95 30.37 -6.62
C ARG A 10 6.17 29.20 -7.25
N TYR A 11 6.67 27.98 -7.16
CA TYR A 11 6.14 26.78 -7.84
C TYR A 11 5.92 25.60 -6.91
N GLY A 12 6.06 25.75 -5.62
CA GLY A 12 6.13 24.67 -4.61
C GLY A 12 5.04 23.63 -4.67
N ASN A 13 3.84 23.99 -5.11
CA ASN A 13 2.72 23.07 -5.21
C ASN A 13 2.56 22.41 -6.58
N ARG A 14 3.45 22.68 -7.54
CA ARG A 14 3.30 22.22 -8.92
C ARG A 14 4.17 21.03 -9.29
N THR A 15 5.15 20.68 -8.44
CA THR A 15 6.05 19.57 -8.66
C THR A 15 6.01 18.61 -7.46
N ILE A 16 6.21 17.31 -7.72
CA ILE A 16 6.30 16.28 -6.67
C ILE A 16 7.46 16.60 -5.73
N SER A 17 8.59 17.03 -6.26
CA SER A 17 9.79 17.42 -5.50
C SER A 17 9.52 18.59 -4.56
N GLY A 18 8.82 19.62 -5.04
CA GLY A 18 8.41 20.76 -4.21
C GLY A 18 7.47 20.37 -3.08
N PHE A 19 6.53 19.46 -3.34
CA PHE A 19 5.64 18.92 -2.32
C PHE A 19 6.40 18.09 -1.26
N LEU A 20 7.27 17.17 -1.69
CA LEU A 20 8.06 16.34 -0.78
C LEU A 20 8.97 17.18 0.11
N ARG A 21 9.54 18.26 -0.42
CA ARG A 21 10.34 19.21 0.34
C ARG A 21 9.52 19.97 1.38
N MET A 22 8.32 20.43 1.02
CA MET A 22 7.41 21.10 1.96
C MET A 22 7.04 20.24 3.16
N VAL A 23 6.86 18.93 2.97
CA VAL A 23 6.51 17.98 4.05
C VAL A 23 7.75 17.41 4.74
N GLY A 24 8.96 17.85 4.40
CA GLY A 24 10.20 17.38 5.00
C GLY A 24 10.55 15.92 4.68
N ALA A 25 10.01 15.38 3.58
CA ALA A 25 10.18 13.97 3.18
C ALA A 25 11.39 13.75 2.25
N GLU A 26 12.26 14.74 2.10
CA GLU A 26 13.50 14.62 1.33
C GLU A 26 14.68 14.33 2.26
N MET A 27 15.47 13.34 1.89
CA MET A 27 16.77 13.05 2.53
C MET A 27 17.87 13.11 1.50
N PRO A 28 19.00 13.82 1.80
CA PRO A 28 20.14 13.81 0.91
C PRO A 28 20.77 12.41 0.84
N LEU A 29 21.06 11.95 -0.36
CA LEU A 29 21.68 10.67 -0.62
C LEU A 29 23.14 10.88 -1.03
N GLN A 30 24.07 10.19 -0.35
CA GLN A 30 25.50 10.21 -0.67
C GLN A 30 26.00 8.89 -1.26
N SER A 31 25.13 7.89 -1.34
CA SER A 31 25.46 6.54 -1.82
C SER A 31 24.87 6.28 -3.20
N ASP A 32 25.51 5.41 -3.96
CA ASP A 32 25.00 4.94 -5.26
C ASP A 32 23.89 3.90 -5.14
N GLN A 33 23.53 3.52 -3.91
CA GLN A 33 22.45 2.57 -3.65
C GLN A 33 21.68 2.94 -2.40
N VAL A 34 20.36 2.86 -2.49
CA VAL A 34 19.43 2.97 -1.37
C VAL A 34 18.86 1.60 -1.06
N ILE A 35 18.89 1.20 0.19
CA ILE A 35 18.28 -0.04 0.68
C ILE A 35 17.31 0.35 1.80
N TRP A 36 16.08 -0.16 1.72
CA TRP A 36 15.09 0.03 2.78
C TRP A 36 14.34 -1.27 3.06
N SER A 37 13.71 -1.32 4.21
CA SER A 37 12.86 -2.44 4.61
C SER A 37 11.44 -1.96 4.82
N GLU A 38 10.50 -2.70 4.26
CA GLU A 38 9.07 -2.48 4.47
C GLU A 38 8.51 -3.58 5.36
N GLN A 39 7.76 -3.17 6.38
CA GLN A 39 7.04 -4.10 7.24
C GLN A 39 5.73 -4.49 6.57
N ASN A 40 5.36 -5.78 6.67
CA ASN A 40 4.06 -6.25 6.22
C ASN A 40 2.92 -5.57 7.00
N ARG A 41 1.73 -5.63 6.44
CA ARG A 41 0.52 -5.13 7.11
C ARG A 41 0.24 -5.95 8.37
N LEU A 42 -0.10 -5.28 9.47
CA LEU A 42 -0.46 -5.93 10.72
C LEU A 42 -1.90 -6.46 10.72
N HIS A 43 -2.73 -6.08 9.78
CA HIS A 43 -4.08 -6.62 9.62
C HIS A 43 -4.10 -7.69 8.53
N ILE A 44 -4.87 -8.75 8.80
CA ILE A 44 -5.01 -9.89 7.90
C ILE A 44 -6.21 -9.66 7.01
N SER A 45 -5.98 -9.64 5.70
CA SER A 45 -7.03 -9.62 4.70
C SER A 45 -6.65 -10.50 3.53
N TYR A 46 -7.64 -11.20 2.97
CA TYR A 46 -7.48 -12.04 1.79
C TYR A 46 -8.51 -11.64 0.75
N GLU A 47 -8.08 -11.59 -0.50
CA GLU A 47 -8.92 -11.31 -1.65
C GLU A 47 -9.06 -12.58 -2.50
N ALA A 48 -10.07 -12.58 -3.38
CA ALA A 48 -10.35 -13.70 -4.28
C ALA A 48 -10.59 -15.05 -3.56
N VAL A 49 -11.12 -15.00 -2.35
CA VAL A 49 -11.49 -16.20 -1.58
C VAL A 49 -12.70 -16.86 -2.19
N ALA A 50 -12.68 -18.18 -2.27
CA ALA A 50 -13.82 -18.99 -2.69
C ALA A 50 -14.56 -19.57 -1.48
N SER A 51 -15.86 -19.85 -1.64
CA SER A 51 -16.71 -20.46 -0.64
C SER A 51 -17.48 -21.63 -1.26
N ASP A 52 -17.73 -22.67 -0.48
CA ASP A 52 -18.69 -23.72 -0.84
C ASP A 52 -20.16 -23.29 -0.64
N GLN A 53 -20.38 -22.05 -0.22
CA GLN A 53 -21.67 -21.46 0.12
C GLN A 53 -22.40 -22.15 1.30
N VAL A 54 -21.73 -23.02 2.00
CA VAL A 54 -22.23 -23.69 3.21
C VAL A 54 -21.45 -23.21 4.44
N ALA A 55 -20.22 -23.63 4.57
CA ALA A 55 -19.41 -23.29 5.75
C ALA A 55 -17.90 -23.23 5.46
N THR A 56 -17.43 -23.54 4.27
CA THR A 56 -16.00 -23.66 3.98
C THR A 56 -15.51 -22.52 3.09
N LEU A 57 -14.44 -21.88 3.50
CA LEU A 57 -13.69 -20.91 2.72
C LEU A 57 -12.42 -21.55 2.18
N THR A 58 -12.13 -21.32 0.91
CA THR A 58 -10.85 -21.69 0.31
C THR A 58 -9.93 -20.48 0.31
N LEU A 59 -8.83 -20.59 1.04
CA LEU A 59 -7.84 -19.55 1.30
C LEU A 59 -6.53 -19.85 0.58
N PRO A 60 -5.67 -18.86 0.37
CA PRO A 60 -4.31 -19.10 -0.11
C PRO A 60 -3.53 -20.02 0.83
N ALA A 61 -2.67 -20.86 0.27
CA ALA A 61 -1.80 -21.72 1.06
C ALA A 61 -0.89 -20.87 1.97
N GLY A 62 -0.70 -21.33 3.21
CA GLY A 62 0.10 -20.60 4.19
C GLY A 62 -0.61 -19.38 4.81
N HIS A 63 -1.94 -19.33 4.73
CA HIS A 63 -2.70 -18.30 5.44
C HIS A 63 -2.47 -18.36 6.95
N VAL A 64 -2.60 -17.21 7.62
CA VAL A 64 -2.38 -17.08 9.07
C VAL A 64 -3.67 -17.10 9.90
N ILE A 65 -4.79 -17.45 9.27
CA ILE A 65 -6.07 -17.63 9.98
C ILE A 65 -5.99 -18.87 10.86
N VAL A 66 -6.44 -18.75 12.11
CA VAL A 66 -6.49 -19.83 13.09
C VAL A 66 -7.89 -19.96 13.70
N PRO A 67 -8.23 -21.09 14.32
CA PRO A 67 -9.50 -21.25 15.01
C PRO A 67 -9.76 -20.15 16.04
N ASN A 68 -11.03 -19.82 16.25
CA ASN A 68 -11.53 -18.74 17.09
C ASN A 68 -11.25 -17.30 16.58
N MET A 69 -10.67 -17.13 15.41
CA MET A 69 -10.66 -15.82 14.77
C MET A 69 -12.05 -15.45 14.25
N THR A 70 -12.35 -14.16 14.31
CA THR A 70 -13.59 -13.61 13.81
C THR A 70 -13.34 -12.85 12.52
N LEU A 71 -14.10 -13.20 11.49
CA LEU A 71 -13.92 -12.69 10.13
C LEU A 71 -15.13 -11.89 9.68
N VAL A 72 -14.90 -10.89 8.85
CA VAL A 72 -15.92 -10.28 8.00
C VAL A 72 -15.66 -10.74 6.57
N ILE A 73 -16.66 -11.38 5.98
CA ILE A 73 -16.65 -11.78 4.57
C ILE A 73 -17.49 -10.76 3.81
N THR A 74 -16.93 -10.16 2.79
CA THR A 74 -17.62 -9.21 1.93
C THR A 74 -17.67 -9.74 0.50
N ASP A 75 -18.84 -9.65 -0.10
CA ASP A 75 -19.06 -9.97 -1.50
C ASP A 75 -19.02 -8.67 -2.33
N PRO A 76 -17.97 -8.45 -3.14
CA PRO A 76 -17.89 -7.22 -3.96
C PRO A 76 -18.96 -7.15 -5.06
N SER A 77 -19.57 -8.26 -5.42
CA SER A 77 -20.63 -8.33 -6.45
C SER A 77 -22.04 -8.02 -5.91
N LYS A 78 -22.17 -8.02 -4.59
CA LYS A 78 -23.44 -7.79 -3.88
C LYS A 78 -23.19 -6.88 -2.68
N PRO A 79 -24.15 -6.06 -2.27
CA PRO A 79 -24.04 -5.30 -1.01
C PRO A 79 -24.27 -6.22 0.21
N ALA A 80 -23.57 -7.36 0.25
CA ALA A 80 -23.70 -8.36 1.29
C ALA A 80 -22.36 -8.53 2.03
N SER A 81 -22.47 -8.62 3.33
CA SER A 81 -21.34 -8.98 4.20
C SER A 81 -21.85 -9.89 5.31
N GLU A 82 -21.03 -10.86 5.68
CA GLU A 82 -21.36 -11.79 6.76
C GLU A 82 -20.22 -11.83 7.78
N LYS A 83 -20.57 -11.84 9.05
CA LYS A 83 -19.63 -12.03 10.15
C LYS A 83 -19.63 -13.48 10.57
N VAL A 84 -18.45 -14.05 10.67
CA VAL A 84 -18.30 -15.48 10.96
C VAL A 84 -17.21 -15.72 11.99
N ILE A 85 -17.31 -16.82 12.72
CA ILE A 85 -16.23 -17.35 13.55
C ILE A 85 -15.58 -18.55 12.88
N VAL A 86 -14.27 -18.66 13.00
CA VAL A 86 -13.49 -19.80 12.47
C VAL A 86 -13.54 -20.95 13.45
N ALA A 87 -14.04 -22.10 13.01
CA ALA A 87 -14.11 -23.30 13.80
C ALA A 87 -12.86 -24.17 13.65
N SER A 88 -12.41 -24.41 12.44
CA SER A 88 -11.21 -25.20 12.15
C SER A 88 -10.54 -24.72 10.86
N VAL A 89 -9.26 -25.02 10.72
CA VAL A 89 -8.45 -24.63 9.57
C VAL A 89 -7.59 -25.78 9.07
N THR A 90 -7.30 -25.75 7.77
CA THR A 90 -6.21 -26.53 7.14
C THR A 90 -5.25 -25.58 6.46
N ASN A 91 -4.27 -26.06 5.72
CA ASN A 91 -3.34 -25.22 4.98
C ASN A 91 -4.01 -24.32 3.91
N THR A 92 -5.16 -24.72 3.39
CA THR A 92 -5.85 -24.02 2.29
C THR A 92 -7.32 -23.77 2.54
N THR A 93 -7.89 -24.21 3.65
CA THR A 93 -9.32 -24.05 3.93
C THR A 93 -9.55 -23.62 5.37
N ALA A 94 -10.66 -22.90 5.58
CA ALA A 94 -11.19 -22.59 6.90
C ALA A 94 -12.68 -22.93 6.95
N VAL A 95 -13.10 -23.70 7.97
CA VAL A 95 -14.50 -23.92 8.28
C VAL A 95 -14.97 -22.80 9.20
N VAL A 96 -16.08 -22.16 8.81
CA VAL A 96 -16.60 -21.00 9.52
C VAL A 96 -18.07 -21.15 9.83
N TYR A 97 -18.51 -20.50 10.90
CA TYR A 97 -19.93 -20.42 11.27
C TYR A 97 -20.40 -18.96 11.28
N PRO A 98 -21.39 -18.62 10.47
CA PRO A 98 -22.01 -17.29 10.51
C PRO A 98 -22.67 -17.00 11.84
N TYR A 99 -22.65 -15.72 12.26
CA TYR A 99 -23.35 -15.30 13.48
C TYR A 99 -24.85 -15.06 13.26
N GLN A 100 -25.24 -14.68 12.06
CA GLN A 100 -26.62 -14.27 11.75
C GLN A 100 -27.31 -15.19 10.75
N ALA A 101 -26.60 -15.59 9.71
CA ALA A 101 -27.11 -16.50 8.69
C ALA A 101 -27.00 -17.97 9.12
N ALA A 102 -27.74 -18.85 8.49
CA ALA A 102 -27.61 -20.29 8.70
C ALA A 102 -26.37 -20.87 8.00
N ASP A 103 -25.98 -20.27 6.89
CA ASP A 103 -24.88 -20.68 6.03
C ASP A 103 -24.35 -19.50 5.19
N LEU A 104 -23.44 -19.75 4.29
CA LEU A 104 -22.83 -18.75 3.39
C LEU A 104 -23.55 -18.61 2.03
N SER A 105 -24.75 -19.18 1.85
CA SER A 105 -25.48 -19.20 0.58
C SER A 105 -25.86 -17.79 0.07
N GLY A 106 -25.92 -16.80 0.97
CA GLY A 106 -26.16 -15.39 0.63
C GLY A 106 -25.02 -14.73 -0.11
N LEU A 107 -23.80 -15.30 -0.05
CA LEU A 107 -22.59 -14.79 -0.67
C LEU A 107 -22.31 -15.46 -2.00
N ALA A 108 -21.42 -14.89 -2.81
CA ALA A 108 -20.92 -15.52 -4.03
C ALA A 108 -20.04 -16.73 -3.72
N ALA A 109 -19.94 -17.67 -4.67
CA ALA A 109 -19.05 -18.82 -4.54
C ALA A 109 -17.56 -18.46 -4.67
N THR A 110 -17.25 -17.34 -5.32
CA THR A 110 -15.86 -16.90 -5.58
C THR A 110 -15.73 -15.39 -5.53
N GLY A 111 -14.49 -14.90 -5.44
CA GLY A 111 -14.21 -13.45 -5.45
C GLY A 111 -14.50 -12.73 -4.15
N LEU A 112 -14.70 -13.46 -3.08
CA LEU A 112 -14.96 -12.89 -1.76
C LEU A 112 -13.71 -12.21 -1.19
N LYS A 113 -13.94 -11.19 -0.37
CA LYS A 113 -12.91 -10.55 0.46
C LYS A 113 -13.13 -10.92 1.91
N VAL A 114 -12.09 -11.38 2.55
CA VAL A 114 -12.11 -11.80 3.95
C VAL A 114 -11.19 -10.89 4.75
N PHE A 115 -11.69 -10.36 5.84
CA PHE A 115 -10.95 -9.53 6.77
C PHE A 115 -11.06 -10.08 8.19
N VAL A 116 -9.92 -10.24 8.86
CA VAL A 116 -9.86 -10.66 10.27
C VAL A 116 -9.95 -9.41 11.14
N TYR A 117 -10.99 -9.30 11.96
CA TYR A 117 -11.17 -8.15 12.83
C TYR A 117 -10.94 -8.44 14.31
N GLY A 118 -10.78 -9.72 14.69
CA GLY A 118 -10.51 -10.09 16.07
C GLY A 118 -10.50 -11.58 16.29
N SER A 119 -10.66 -11.97 17.54
CA SER A 119 -10.82 -13.35 17.97
C SER A 119 -11.80 -13.44 19.14
N GLU A 120 -12.53 -14.53 19.23
CA GLU A 120 -13.50 -14.78 20.27
C GLU A 120 -13.20 -16.12 20.97
N PHE A 121 -13.19 -16.09 22.29
CA PHE A 121 -12.90 -17.25 23.13
C PHE A 121 -13.99 -17.42 24.18
N ALA A 122 -14.31 -18.67 24.49
CA ALA A 122 -15.22 -18.96 25.58
C ALA A 122 -14.58 -18.59 26.94
N LYS A 123 -15.42 -18.26 27.89
CA LYS A 123 -14.99 -17.91 29.27
C LYS A 123 -14.18 -19.06 29.88
N GLY A 124 -12.99 -18.75 30.41
CA GLY A 124 -12.13 -19.72 31.06
C GLY A 124 -11.24 -20.53 30.12
N THR A 125 -11.23 -20.23 28.81
CA THR A 125 -10.32 -20.88 27.86
C THR A 125 -8.99 -20.14 27.75
N THR A 126 -7.97 -20.87 27.33
CA THR A 126 -6.66 -20.28 26.98
C THR A 126 -6.79 -19.51 25.66
N GLY A 127 -6.18 -18.35 25.57
CA GLY A 127 -6.14 -17.56 24.30
C GLY A 127 -5.37 -18.28 23.19
N SER A 128 -5.40 -17.68 21.99
CA SER A 128 -4.66 -18.18 20.83
C SER A 128 -3.15 -18.15 21.09
N THR A 129 -2.48 -19.21 20.71
CA THR A 129 -1.01 -19.29 20.70
C THR A 129 -0.41 -18.77 19.39
N ALA A 130 -1.24 -18.54 18.37
CA ALA A 130 -0.82 -18.02 17.09
C ALA A 130 -0.94 -16.48 17.09
N ASN A 131 0.18 -15.81 16.84
CA ASN A 131 0.26 -14.36 16.75
C ASN A 131 0.62 -13.95 15.31
N ILE A 132 0.18 -12.77 14.91
CA ILE A 132 0.70 -12.12 13.70
C ILE A 132 2.13 -11.72 13.97
N THR A 133 3.04 -12.30 13.23
CA THR A 133 4.46 -11.97 13.32
C THR A 133 4.77 -10.89 12.29
N PRO A 134 5.35 -9.75 12.69
CA PRO A 134 5.81 -8.77 11.72
C PRO A 134 6.92 -9.38 10.87
N SER A 135 6.80 -9.24 9.55
CA SER A 135 7.85 -9.60 8.61
C SER A 135 8.33 -8.36 7.86
N PHE A 136 9.60 -8.36 7.49
CA PHE A 136 10.22 -7.25 6.78
C PHE A 136 10.72 -7.76 5.43
N THR A 137 10.35 -7.04 4.38
CA THR A 137 10.86 -7.27 3.03
C THR A 137 11.84 -6.17 2.68
N GLN A 138 13.03 -6.53 2.25
CA GLN A 138 14.06 -5.59 1.86
C GLN A 138 13.94 -5.25 0.37
N PHE A 139 14.00 -3.96 0.08
CA PHE A 139 14.02 -3.41 -1.27
C PHE A 139 15.30 -2.60 -1.48
N SER A 140 15.71 -2.48 -2.72
CA SER A 140 16.85 -1.64 -3.10
C SER A 140 16.57 -0.91 -4.39
N ASN A 141 17.15 0.27 -4.53
CA ASN A 141 17.13 1.06 -5.75
C ASN A 141 18.44 1.83 -5.89
N SER A 142 18.75 2.25 -7.10
CA SER A 142 19.91 3.06 -7.39
C SER A 142 19.50 4.39 -8.01
N PRO A 143 20.15 5.50 -7.64
CA PRO A 143 19.91 6.77 -8.26
C PRO A 143 20.30 6.75 -9.74
N ILE A 144 19.58 7.49 -10.54
CA ILE A 144 19.89 7.68 -11.96
C ILE A 144 20.43 9.09 -12.18
N ILE A 145 21.34 9.21 -13.12
CA ILE A 145 21.87 10.51 -13.53
C ILE A 145 21.16 10.91 -14.82
N ILE A 146 20.34 11.93 -14.76
CA ILE A 146 19.69 12.52 -15.92
C ILE A 146 20.58 13.67 -16.40
N LYS A 147 21.02 13.59 -17.65
CA LYS A 147 21.81 14.63 -18.30
C LYS A 147 21.10 15.08 -19.56
N ASP A 148 20.95 16.36 -19.70
CA ASP A 148 20.51 16.99 -20.94
C ASP A 148 21.63 17.88 -21.48
N LYS A 149 21.75 17.97 -22.81
CA LYS A 149 22.73 18.79 -23.47
C LYS A 149 22.03 19.74 -24.41
N TYR A 150 22.07 21.01 -24.08
CA TYR A 150 21.66 22.05 -24.99
C TYR A 150 22.91 22.60 -25.72
N SER A 151 22.86 22.62 -27.05
CA SER A 151 23.95 23.20 -27.85
C SER A 151 23.39 24.18 -28.86
N ILE A 152 23.93 25.36 -28.87
CA ILE A 152 23.63 26.40 -29.86
C ILE A 152 24.78 26.43 -30.85
N SER A 153 24.46 26.42 -32.14
CA SER A 153 25.50 26.54 -33.19
C SER A 153 26.15 27.94 -33.17
N GLY A 154 27.46 28.00 -33.53
CA GLY A 154 28.14 29.29 -33.57
C GLY A 154 27.52 30.30 -34.56
N SER A 155 26.88 29.80 -35.62
CA SER A 155 26.14 30.65 -36.57
C SER A 155 24.85 31.23 -35.97
N ASP A 156 24.15 30.48 -35.11
CA ASP A 156 22.95 30.95 -34.43
C ASP A 156 23.34 31.97 -33.35
N THR A 157 24.42 31.73 -32.62
CA THR A 157 24.94 32.69 -31.63
C THR A 157 25.36 34.01 -32.28
N ALA A 158 25.91 33.96 -33.48
CA ALA A 158 26.32 35.15 -34.22
C ALA A 158 25.12 36.01 -34.71
N GLN A 159 23.95 35.42 -34.79
CA GLN A 159 22.70 36.12 -35.20
C GLN A 159 21.92 36.70 -34.00
N ILE A 160 22.24 36.32 -32.78
CA ILE A 160 21.59 36.87 -31.59
C ILE A 160 22.20 38.21 -31.25
N GLY A 161 21.47 39.29 -31.61
CA GLY A 161 21.79 40.62 -31.13
C GLY A 161 21.24 40.86 -29.73
N TRP A 162 22.10 41.08 -28.78
CA TRP A 162 21.69 41.52 -27.45
C TRP A 162 21.44 43.04 -27.48
N VAL A 163 20.23 43.42 -27.20
CA VAL A 163 19.89 44.82 -26.94
C VAL A 163 19.81 44.98 -25.43
N GLU A 164 20.80 45.58 -24.86
CA GLU A 164 20.77 46.00 -23.45
C GLU A 164 19.89 47.23 -23.38
N VAL A 165 18.67 47.09 -22.91
CA VAL A 165 17.82 48.23 -22.62
C VAL A 165 18.09 48.65 -21.16
N ALA A 166 18.99 49.57 -20.98
CA ALA A 166 19.14 50.24 -19.69
C ALA A 166 17.89 51.10 -19.48
N THR A 167 16.95 50.62 -18.70
CA THR A 167 15.92 51.49 -18.15
C THR A 167 16.52 52.24 -16.95
N GLU A 168 17.07 53.37 -17.21
CA GLU A 168 17.34 54.33 -16.17
C GLU A 168 16.01 54.83 -15.64
N ALA A 169 15.63 54.32 -14.45
CA ALA A 169 14.58 54.92 -13.68
C ALA A 169 15.18 56.19 -13.06
N GLY A 170 14.90 57.30 -13.68
CA GLY A 170 15.14 58.62 -13.13
C GLY A 170 14.21 58.91 -11.96
#